data_fe8076147cd9bc218428f50e40cea39b
#
_entry.id   fe8076147cd9bc218428f50e40cea39b
#
_cell.length_a   1.000
_cell.length_b   1.000
_cell.length_c   1.000
_cell.angle_alpha   90.00
_cell.angle_beta   90.00
_cell.angle_gamma   90.00
#
_symmetry.space_group_name_H-M   'P 1'
#
loop_
_entity.id
_entity.type
_entity.pdbx_description
1 polymer ?
#
loop_
_entity_poly.entity_id
_entity_poly.type
_entity_poly.pdbx_seq_one_letter_code
_entity_poly.pdbx_strand_id
1 'polypeptide(L)'
;MDELEFANINKVIQKYFLGKLNDKKTPFNVTWFLKLHREMYEDVWEWAGKPRNTELNIGVSPYQIYSQLKQLEDNFWYWENKTGMNSLEKAVRLHHGLVKIHPFKNGNGRWARLITNIYLRKKDTPLIQWPEATLQVDSPFRKKYIQALQKADQGSYDDLIGLHLNLQAPTSPPHSKSDKTPPP
;
A
#
# COMPACT_ATOMS: atom_id res chain seq x y z
N MET A 1 19.11 -2.31 1.67
CA MET A 1 18.25 -2.00 2.85
C MET A 1 19.14 -2.09 4.04
N ASP A 2 19.20 -1.05 4.86
CA ASP A 2 19.96 -0.98 6.10
C ASP A 2 19.33 -1.96 7.13
N GLU A 3 20.12 -2.51 8.06
CA GLU A 3 19.65 -3.44 9.09
C GLU A 3 18.57 -2.82 9.99
N LEU A 4 18.74 -1.54 10.35
CA LEU A 4 17.74 -0.79 11.14
C LEU A 4 16.42 -0.62 10.38
N GLU A 5 16.48 -0.30 9.09
CA GLU A 5 15.31 -0.19 8.23
C GLU A 5 14.55 -1.53 8.15
N PHE A 6 15.29 -2.63 7.95
CA PHE A 6 14.71 -3.96 7.93
C PHE A 6 14.03 -4.31 9.26
N ALA A 7 14.67 -4.02 10.38
CA ALA A 7 14.13 -4.26 11.72
C ALA A 7 12.83 -3.47 11.96
N ASN A 8 12.79 -2.20 11.58
CA ASN A 8 11.59 -1.37 11.70
C ASN A 8 10.44 -1.87 10.84
N ILE A 9 10.71 -2.17 9.57
CA ILE A 9 9.69 -2.71 8.67
C ILE A 9 9.13 -4.04 9.19
N ASN A 10 9.99 -4.92 9.74
CA ASN A 10 9.53 -6.18 10.33
C ASN A 10 8.63 -5.96 11.56
N LYS A 11 8.97 -5.01 12.45
CA LYS A 11 8.09 -4.63 13.58
C LYS A 11 6.71 -4.19 13.08
N VAL A 12 6.68 -3.37 12.02
CA VAL A 12 5.43 -2.89 11.42
C VAL A 12 4.65 -4.04 10.78
N ILE A 13 5.33 -4.95 10.05
CA ILE A 13 4.69 -6.14 9.48
C ILE A 13 4.07 -6.98 10.60
N GLN A 14 4.80 -7.30 11.66
CA GLN A 14 4.26 -8.05 12.81
C GLN A 14 3.04 -7.36 13.40
N LYS A 15 3.10 -6.04 13.62
CA LYS A 15 2.02 -5.25 14.20
C LYS A 15 0.73 -5.32 13.36
N TYR A 16 0.84 -5.24 12.03
CA TYR A 16 -0.32 -5.14 11.15
C TYR A 16 -0.72 -6.48 10.50
N PHE A 17 0.15 -7.51 10.52
CA PHE A 17 -0.15 -8.79 9.86
C PHE A 17 -0.32 -9.98 10.81
N LEU A 18 0.05 -9.91 12.09
CA LEU A 18 -0.15 -10.99 13.04
C LEU A 18 -1.43 -10.87 13.90
N GLY A 19 -2.07 -9.69 13.92
CA GLY A 19 -3.25 -9.45 14.75
C GLY A 19 -4.51 -9.13 13.95
N LYS A 20 -5.66 -9.06 14.65
CA LYS A 20 -6.89 -8.54 14.06
C LYS A 20 -6.74 -7.04 13.74
N LEU A 21 -7.20 -6.66 12.56
CA LEU A 21 -7.30 -5.27 12.13
C LEU A 21 -8.73 -4.76 12.37
N ASN A 22 -8.83 -3.50 12.77
CA ASN A 22 -10.09 -2.78 12.91
C ASN A 22 -9.88 -1.31 12.55
N ASP A 23 -10.95 -0.53 12.47
CA ASP A 23 -10.89 0.88 12.06
C ASP A 23 -10.08 1.75 13.01
N LYS A 24 -10.06 1.43 14.30
CA LYS A 24 -9.24 2.15 15.29
C LYS A 24 -7.74 1.94 15.05
N LYS A 25 -7.34 0.72 14.67
CA LYS A 25 -5.94 0.37 14.41
C LYS A 25 -5.46 0.83 13.02
N THR A 26 -6.36 0.81 12.04
CA THR A 26 -6.11 1.17 10.63
C THR A 26 -7.20 2.12 10.12
N PRO A 27 -7.21 3.38 10.54
CA PRO A 27 -8.28 4.32 10.20
C PRO A 27 -8.21 4.85 8.76
N PHE A 28 -7.17 4.52 7.99
CA PHE A 28 -6.96 4.98 6.60
C PHE A 28 -7.20 6.47 6.41
N ASN A 29 -6.63 7.28 7.30
CA ASN A 29 -6.65 8.74 7.25
C ASN A 29 -5.23 9.31 7.14
N VAL A 30 -5.11 10.60 6.84
CA VAL A 30 -3.82 11.28 6.67
C VAL A 30 -2.91 11.07 7.88
N THR A 31 -3.43 11.23 9.09
CA THR A 31 -2.64 11.06 10.33
C THR A 31 -2.03 9.66 10.42
N TRP A 32 -2.80 8.63 10.09
CA TRP A 32 -2.32 7.26 10.12
C TRP A 32 -1.35 6.97 8.98
N PHE A 33 -1.57 7.52 7.79
CA PHE A 33 -0.62 7.40 6.67
C PHE A 33 0.77 7.92 7.04
N LEU A 34 0.83 9.12 7.64
CA LEU A 34 2.08 9.72 8.08
C LEU A 34 2.72 8.92 9.23
N LYS A 35 1.90 8.48 10.20
CA LYS A 35 2.34 7.64 11.32
C LYS A 35 2.95 6.32 10.83
N LEU A 36 2.36 5.66 9.84
CA LEU A 36 2.87 4.40 9.31
C LEU A 36 4.28 4.58 8.70
N HIS A 37 4.49 5.65 7.92
CA HIS A 37 5.82 5.96 7.41
C HIS A 37 6.82 6.21 8.55
N ARG A 38 6.39 6.90 9.60
CA ARG A 38 7.23 7.08 10.78
C ARG A 38 7.60 5.73 11.40
N GLU A 39 6.64 4.87 11.67
CA GLU A 39 6.88 3.53 12.24
C GLU A 39 7.83 2.68 11.38
N MET A 40 7.81 2.85 10.04
CA MET A 40 8.71 2.13 9.14
C MET A 40 10.16 2.62 9.18
N TYR A 41 10.41 3.85 9.61
CA TYR A 41 11.70 4.50 9.36
C TYR A 41 12.23 5.36 10.52
N GLU A 42 11.57 5.38 11.70
CA GLU A 42 11.92 6.32 12.78
C GLU A 42 13.32 6.13 13.37
N ASP A 43 13.85 4.90 13.32
CA ASP A 43 15.23 4.61 13.77
C ASP A 43 16.27 4.85 12.66
N VAL A 44 15.85 5.22 11.44
CA VAL A 44 16.73 5.42 10.29
C VAL A 44 16.78 6.88 9.86
N TRP A 45 15.62 7.57 9.88
CA TRP A 45 15.51 8.94 9.39
C TRP A 45 14.82 9.87 10.39
N GLU A 46 15.48 10.94 10.79
CA GLU A 46 14.92 11.98 11.67
C GLU A 46 13.64 12.64 11.11
N TRP A 47 13.47 12.59 9.80
CA TRP A 47 12.31 13.13 9.11
C TRP A 47 11.22 12.07 8.83
N ALA A 48 11.35 10.86 9.36
CA ALA A 48 10.35 9.81 9.19
C ALA A 48 8.95 10.30 9.59
N GLY A 49 7.98 10.07 8.71
CA GLY A 49 6.60 10.52 8.91
C GLY A 49 6.35 12.02 8.68
N LYS A 50 7.39 12.81 8.38
CA LYS A 50 7.26 14.24 8.08
C LYS A 50 7.23 14.43 6.56
N PRO A 51 6.19 15.05 5.99
CA PRO A 51 6.18 15.38 4.58
C PRO A 51 7.38 16.26 4.19
N ARG A 52 7.88 16.04 2.98
CA ARG A 52 8.98 16.85 2.44
C ARG A 52 8.54 18.31 2.25
N ASN A 53 9.51 19.19 2.37
CA ASN A 53 9.36 20.63 2.12
C ASN A 53 10.16 21.09 0.90
N THR A 54 10.72 20.14 0.12
CA THR A 54 11.51 20.39 -1.09
C THR A 54 10.87 19.72 -2.28
N GLU A 55 11.02 20.32 -3.46
CA GLU A 55 10.62 19.72 -4.73
C GLU A 55 11.46 18.47 -5.03
N LEU A 56 10.84 17.50 -5.67
CA LEU A 56 11.48 16.31 -6.23
C LEU A 56 11.11 16.20 -7.71
N ASN A 57 11.82 15.37 -8.46
CA ASN A 57 11.51 15.12 -9.88
C ASN A 57 10.16 14.37 -10.07
N ILE A 58 9.56 13.87 -9.00
CA ILE A 58 8.28 13.15 -8.98
C ILE A 58 7.45 13.60 -7.77
N GLY A 59 6.14 13.42 -7.86
CA GLY A 59 5.22 13.81 -6.81
C GLY A 59 4.61 15.19 -7.02
N VAL A 60 3.72 15.58 -6.12
CA VAL A 60 3.08 16.90 -6.14
C VAL A 60 3.99 17.94 -5.48
N SER A 61 3.72 19.24 -5.70
CA SER A 61 4.42 20.30 -4.97
C SER A 61 4.30 20.13 -3.45
N PRO A 62 5.35 20.40 -2.67
CA PRO A 62 5.34 20.27 -1.22
C PRO A 62 4.15 20.97 -0.54
N TYR A 63 3.75 22.11 -1.06
CA TYR A 63 2.60 22.88 -0.55
C TYR A 63 1.25 22.18 -0.77
N GLN A 64 1.17 21.22 -1.69
CA GLN A 64 -0.05 20.48 -2.01
C GLN A 64 -0.15 19.12 -1.29
N ILE A 65 0.91 18.65 -0.64
CA ILE A 65 0.96 17.30 -0.07
C ILE A 65 -0.22 17.05 0.87
N TYR A 66 -0.45 17.93 1.85
CA TYR A 66 -1.52 17.73 2.82
C TYR A 66 -2.91 17.77 2.19
N SER A 67 -3.17 18.71 1.29
CA SER A 67 -4.46 18.80 0.59
C SER A 67 -4.71 17.59 -0.31
N GLN A 68 -3.68 17.10 -1.00
CA GLN A 68 -3.77 15.92 -1.86
C GLN A 68 -3.94 14.62 -1.03
N LEU A 69 -3.26 14.50 0.11
CA LEU A 69 -3.48 13.37 1.03
C LEU A 69 -4.90 13.39 1.60
N LYS A 70 -5.42 14.57 1.94
CA LYS A 70 -6.81 14.68 2.42
C LYS A 70 -7.82 14.34 1.32
N GLN A 71 -7.60 14.82 0.12
CA GLN A 71 -8.43 14.46 -1.03
C GLN A 71 -8.41 12.94 -1.30
N LEU A 72 -7.24 12.30 -1.18
CA LEU A 72 -7.12 10.86 -1.33
C LEU A 72 -7.88 10.11 -0.21
N GLU A 73 -7.80 10.57 1.03
CA GLU A 73 -8.58 10.03 2.15
C GLU A 73 -10.09 10.12 1.86
N ASP A 74 -10.58 11.28 1.42
CA ASP A 74 -11.99 11.49 1.11
C ASP A 74 -12.45 10.61 -0.06
N ASN A 75 -11.64 10.51 -1.11
CA ASN A 75 -11.88 9.62 -2.23
C ASN A 75 -11.91 8.14 -1.80
N PHE A 76 -10.97 7.72 -0.94
CA PHE A 76 -10.92 6.36 -0.41
C PHE A 76 -12.22 6.00 0.32
N TRP A 77 -12.69 6.87 1.22
CA TRP A 77 -13.92 6.63 1.95
C TRP A 77 -15.18 6.72 1.06
N TYR A 78 -15.13 7.52 0.00
CA TYR A 78 -16.17 7.51 -1.03
C TYR A 78 -16.20 6.15 -1.77
N TRP A 79 -15.05 5.62 -2.17
CA TRP A 79 -14.98 4.30 -2.81
C TRP A 79 -15.47 3.19 -1.88
N GLU A 80 -15.11 3.26 -0.59
CA GLU A 80 -15.54 2.27 0.39
C GLU A 80 -17.07 2.23 0.57
N ASN A 81 -17.71 3.39 0.63
CA ASN A 81 -19.09 3.51 1.10
C ASN A 81 -20.10 3.74 -0.04
N LYS A 82 -19.67 4.19 -1.21
CA LYS A 82 -20.58 4.69 -2.26
C LYS A 82 -20.37 4.06 -3.64
N THR A 83 -19.42 3.12 -3.79
CA THR A 83 -19.15 2.49 -5.08
C THR A 83 -19.26 0.96 -5.00
N GLY A 84 -19.51 0.32 -6.16
CA GLY A 84 -19.46 -1.13 -6.31
C GLY A 84 -18.05 -1.69 -6.60
N MET A 85 -17.00 -0.88 -6.49
CA MET A 85 -15.61 -1.34 -6.73
C MET A 85 -15.26 -2.49 -5.80
N ASN A 86 -14.56 -3.51 -6.33
CA ASN A 86 -14.02 -4.58 -5.51
C ASN A 86 -12.79 -4.12 -4.69
N SER A 87 -12.38 -4.93 -3.71
CA SER A 87 -11.28 -4.57 -2.81
C SER A 87 -9.94 -4.38 -3.54
N LEU A 88 -9.67 -5.15 -4.59
CA LEU A 88 -8.44 -5.00 -5.37
C LEU A 88 -8.40 -3.65 -6.10
N GLU A 89 -9.49 -3.28 -6.76
CA GLU A 89 -9.57 -1.99 -7.48
C GLU A 89 -9.38 -0.81 -6.51
N LYS A 90 -10.05 -0.83 -5.34
CA LYS A 90 -9.88 0.20 -4.30
C LYS A 90 -8.43 0.26 -3.80
N ALA A 91 -7.80 -0.90 -3.58
CA ALA A 91 -6.40 -1.02 -3.17
C ALA A 91 -5.47 -0.40 -4.22
N VAL A 92 -5.70 -0.67 -5.52
CA VAL A 92 -4.91 -0.14 -6.63
C VAL A 92 -5.03 1.38 -6.74
N ARG A 93 -6.25 1.91 -6.60
CA ARG A 93 -6.49 3.37 -6.62
C ARG A 93 -5.83 4.07 -5.42
N LEU A 94 -5.92 3.47 -4.24
CA LEU A 94 -5.22 3.97 -3.05
C LEU A 94 -3.70 3.95 -3.26
N HIS A 95 -3.15 2.84 -3.74
CA HIS A 95 -1.74 2.70 -4.07
C HIS A 95 -1.26 3.77 -5.04
N HIS A 96 -1.96 3.94 -6.17
CA HIS A 96 -1.65 4.95 -7.17
C HIS A 96 -1.64 6.35 -6.57
N GLY A 97 -2.69 6.74 -5.82
CA GLY A 97 -2.78 8.06 -5.18
C GLY A 97 -1.61 8.34 -4.23
N LEU A 98 -1.24 7.36 -3.39
CA LEU A 98 -0.10 7.49 -2.47
C LEU A 98 1.23 7.67 -3.21
N VAL A 99 1.45 6.88 -4.28
CA VAL A 99 2.67 6.98 -5.11
C VAL A 99 2.72 8.31 -5.86
N LYS A 100 1.59 8.76 -6.41
CA LYS A 100 1.46 10.02 -7.14
C LYS A 100 1.75 11.23 -6.26
N ILE A 101 1.23 11.26 -5.04
CA ILE A 101 1.46 12.36 -4.09
C ILE A 101 2.93 12.43 -3.68
N HIS A 102 3.57 11.28 -3.45
CA HIS A 102 4.98 11.17 -3.10
C HIS A 102 5.39 12.08 -1.93
N PRO A 103 4.78 11.92 -0.74
CA PRO A 103 4.87 12.90 0.32
C PRO A 103 6.23 12.99 1.02
N PHE A 104 7.10 11.99 0.93
CA PHE A 104 8.33 11.92 1.71
C PHE A 104 9.58 12.05 0.84
N LYS A 105 10.72 12.34 1.46
CA LYS A 105 12.02 12.40 0.77
C LYS A 105 12.45 11.04 0.21
N ASN A 106 12.07 9.94 0.88
CA ASN A 106 12.36 8.56 0.48
C ASN A 106 11.31 7.60 1.07
N GLY A 107 11.33 6.31 0.68
CA GLY A 107 10.46 5.27 1.23
C GLY A 107 9.04 5.24 0.68
N ASN A 108 8.63 6.19 -0.16
CA ASN A 108 7.25 6.33 -0.65
C ASN A 108 6.68 5.06 -1.29
N GLY A 109 7.45 4.39 -2.14
CA GLY A 109 6.99 3.17 -2.82
C GLY A 109 6.74 2.01 -1.83
N ARG A 110 7.68 1.74 -0.93
CA ARG A 110 7.55 0.69 0.10
C ARG A 110 6.38 0.98 1.05
N TRP A 111 6.25 2.23 1.48
CA TRP A 111 5.15 2.70 2.30
C TRP A 111 3.78 2.54 1.60
N ALA A 112 3.65 2.95 0.35
CA ALA A 112 2.42 2.80 -0.42
C ALA A 112 2.03 1.32 -0.59
N ARG A 113 3.00 0.44 -0.91
CA ARG A 113 2.80 -1.00 -1.03
C ARG A 113 2.35 -1.64 0.29
N LEU A 114 2.94 -1.20 1.40
CA LEU A 114 2.55 -1.70 2.72
C LEU A 114 1.13 -1.29 3.08
N ILE A 115 0.73 -0.02 2.85
CA ILE A 115 -0.65 0.44 3.05
C ILE A 115 -1.63 -0.38 2.22
N THR A 116 -1.29 -0.62 0.96
CA THR A 116 -2.10 -1.44 0.04
C THR A 116 -2.34 -2.84 0.61
N ASN A 117 -1.28 -3.51 1.06
CA ASN A 117 -1.38 -4.84 1.64
C ASN A 117 -2.11 -4.87 2.99
N ILE A 118 -1.95 -3.85 3.83
CA ILE A 118 -2.73 -3.71 5.07
C ILE A 118 -4.24 -3.58 4.74
N TYR A 119 -4.58 -2.81 3.71
CA TYR A 119 -5.97 -2.70 3.26
C TYR A 119 -6.52 -4.04 2.76
N LEU A 120 -5.80 -4.73 1.86
CA LEU A 120 -6.21 -6.03 1.33
C LEU A 120 -6.39 -7.06 2.46
N ARG A 121 -5.45 -7.10 3.42
CA ARG A 121 -5.58 -7.95 4.60
C ARG A 121 -6.84 -7.63 5.40
N LYS A 122 -7.16 -6.35 5.62
CA LYS A 122 -8.37 -5.93 6.34
C LYS A 122 -9.65 -6.39 5.64
N LYS A 123 -9.58 -6.59 4.32
CA LYS A 123 -10.69 -7.04 3.46
C LYS A 123 -10.67 -8.54 3.18
N ASP A 124 -9.83 -9.31 3.86
CA ASP A 124 -9.63 -10.75 3.62
C ASP A 124 -9.39 -11.07 2.13
N THR A 125 -8.69 -10.16 1.44
CA THR A 125 -8.33 -10.26 0.03
C THR A 125 -6.88 -10.69 -0.10
N PRO A 126 -6.50 -11.53 -1.09
CA PRO A 126 -5.12 -11.94 -1.30
C PRO A 126 -4.15 -10.79 -1.38
N LEU A 127 -3.01 -10.92 -0.71
CA LEU A 127 -1.99 -9.87 -0.66
C LEU A 127 -1.19 -9.82 -1.96
N ILE A 128 -0.64 -8.66 -2.27
CA ILE A 128 0.28 -8.46 -3.39
C ILE A 128 1.68 -8.89 -2.99
N GLN A 129 2.26 -9.82 -3.74
CA GLN A 129 3.66 -10.26 -3.59
C GLN A 129 4.57 -9.36 -4.44
N TRP A 130 4.99 -8.26 -3.85
CA TRP A 130 5.81 -7.27 -4.54
C TRP A 130 7.22 -7.80 -4.81
N PRO A 131 7.71 -7.77 -6.07
CA PRO A 131 9.08 -8.16 -6.40
C PRO A 131 10.04 -7.01 -6.05
N GLU A 132 10.28 -6.78 -4.76
CA GLU A 132 11.02 -5.62 -4.24
C GLU A 132 12.41 -5.46 -4.89
N ALA A 133 13.15 -6.56 -5.11
CA ALA A 133 14.46 -6.51 -5.74
C ALA A 133 14.40 -5.93 -7.17
N THR A 134 13.38 -6.30 -7.94
CA THR A 134 13.23 -5.81 -9.33
C THR A 134 12.68 -4.40 -9.42
N LEU A 135 11.98 -3.94 -8.37
CA LEU A 135 11.48 -2.56 -8.27
C LEU A 135 12.57 -1.54 -7.91
N GLN A 136 13.67 -1.99 -7.32
CA GLN A 136 14.77 -1.12 -6.90
C GLN A 136 15.81 -0.87 -8.01
N VAL A 137 15.80 -1.67 -9.06
CA VAL A 137 16.74 -1.59 -10.18
C VAL A 137 16.03 -1.23 -11.48
N ASP A 138 16.77 -0.80 -12.50
CA ASP A 138 16.22 -0.65 -13.85
C ASP A 138 15.95 -2.04 -14.43
N SER A 139 14.68 -2.42 -14.46
CA SER A 139 14.20 -3.72 -14.89
C SER A 139 13.00 -3.60 -15.82
N PRO A 140 12.72 -4.61 -16.67
CA PRO A 140 11.52 -4.63 -17.49
C PRO A 140 10.24 -4.53 -16.65
N PHE A 141 10.21 -5.15 -15.47
CA PHE A 141 9.09 -5.09 -14.56
C PHE A 141 8.88 -3.66 -14.03
N ARG A 142 9.94 -2.98 -13.58
CA ARG A 142 9.86 -1.58 -13.13
C ARG A 142 9.35 -0.65 -14.22
N LYS A 143 9.83 -0.82 -15.46
CA LYS A 143 9.36 -0.03 -16.61
C LYS A 143 7.87 -0.22 -16.84
N LYS A 144 7.39 -1.46 -16.85
CA LYS A 144 5.98 -1.80 -17.00
C LYS A 144 5.13 -1.21 -15.87
N TYR A 145 5.60 -1.30 -14.63
CA TYR A 145 4.92 -0.71 -13.48
C TYR A 145 4.82 0.82 -13.57
N ILE A 146 5.89 1.51 -13.97
CA ILE A 146 5.88 2.98 -14.16
C ILE A 146 4.90 3.36 -15.28
N GLN A 147 4.89 2.65 -16.40
CA GLN A 147 3.95 2.89 -17.49
C GLN A 147 2.50 2.72 -17.04
N ALA A 148 2.21 1.70 -16.23
CA ALA A 148 0.87 1.49 -15.68
C ALA A 148 0.45 2.62 -14.73
N LEU A 149 1.38 3.16 -13.90
CA LEU A 149 1.12 4.33 -13.07
C LEU A 149 0.82 5.58 -13.93
N GLN A 150 1.58 5.81 -14.99
CA GLN A 150 1.36 6.94 -15.91
C GLN A 150 0.00 6.87 -16.63
N LYS A 151 -0.44 5.66 -17.01
CA LYS A 151 -1.79 5.46 -17.55
C LYS A 151 -2.88 5.74 -16.50
N ALA A 152 -2.65 5.32 -15.26
CA ALA A 152 -3.56 5.61 -14.15
C ALA A 152 -3.63 7.12 -13.84
N ASP A 153 -2.56 7.89 -14.06
CA ASP A 153 -2.58 9.36 -13.99
C ASP A 153 -3.56 9.99 -15.00
N GLN A 154 -3.78 9.32 -16.12
CA GLN A 154 -4.72 9.70 -17.18
C GLN A 154 -6.12 9.10 -16.98
N GLY A 155 -6.36 8.39 -15.86
CA GLY A 155 -7.64 7.77 -15.51
C GLY A 155 -7.82 6.32 -15.97
N SER A 156 -6.85 5.72 -16.68
CA SER A 156 -6.89 4.33 -17.12
C SER A 156 -6.18 3.41 -16.11
N TYR A 157 -6.95 2.63 -15.36
CA TYR A 157 -6.44 1.77 -14.29
C TYR A 157 -6.24 0.31 -14.69
N ASP A 158 -6.68 -0.11 -15.88
CA ASP A 158 -6.72 -1.52 -16.28
C ASP A 158 -5.36 -2.20 -16.20
N ASP A 159 -4.31 -1.55 -16.74
CA ASP A 159 -2.96 -2.09 -16.71
C ASP A 159 -2.43 -2.22 -15.27
N LEU A 160 -2.73 -1.25 -14.42
CA LEU A 160 -2.29 -1.26 -13.03
C LEU A 160 -3.05 -2.31 -12.22
N ILE A 161 -4.35 -2.46 -12.44
CA ILE A 161 -5.17 -3.53 -11.83
C ILE A 161 -4.67 -4.90 -12.27
N GLY A 162 -4.45 -5.09 -13.58
CA GLY A 162 -3.94 -6.34 -14.13
C GLY A 162 -2.56 -6.72 -13.56
N LEU A 163 -1.68 -5.73 -13.38
CA LEU A 163 -0.37 -5.95 -12.76
C LEU A 163 -0.50 -6.38 -11.30
N HIS A 164 -1.35 -5.73 -10.51
CA HIS A 164 -1.59 -6.10 -9.12
C HIS A 164 -2.24 -7.47 -9.00
N LEU A 165 -3.21 -7.78 -9.85
CA LEU A 165 -3.86 -9.09 -9.89
C LEU A 165 -2.85 -10.23 -10.15
N ASN A 166 -1.94 -10.04 -11.09
CA ASN A 166 -0.89 -11.03 -11.41
C ASN A 166 0.13 -11.22 -10.28
N LEU A 167 0.22 -10.28 -9.36
CA LEU A 167 1.11 -10.35 -8.19
C LEU A 167 0.38 -10.84 -6.92
N GLN A 168 -0.92 -11.09 -6.97
CA GLN A 168 -1.61 -11.62 -5.79
C GLN A 168 -1.12 -13.02 -5.43
N ALA A 169 -0.98 -13.27 -4.13
CA ALA A 169 -0.72 -14.60 -3.62
C ALA A 169 -1.86 -15.55 -4.05
N PRO A 170 -1.56 -16.80 -4.43
CA PRO A 170 -2.61 -17.78 -4.69
C PRO A 170 -3.52 -17.91 -3.45
N THR A 171 -4.82 -17.97 -3.69
CA THR A 171 -5.79 -18.24 -2.61
C THR A 171 -5.52 -19.65 -2.10
N SER A 172 -5.23 -19.80 -0.80
CA SER A 172 -5.19 -21.13 -0.19
C SER A 172 -6.55 -21.79 -0.41
N PRO A 173 -6.59 -23.08 -0.83
CA PRO A 173 -7.86 -23.77 -0.96
C PRO A 173 -8.59 -23.76 0.40
N PRO A 174 -9.92 -23.65 0.41
CA PRO A 174 -10.67 -23.67 1.64
C PRO A 174 -10.31 -24.97 2.40
N HIS A 175 -9.95 -24.83 3.68
CA HIS A 175 -9.73 -25.99 4.55
C HIS A 175 -10.95 -26.88 4.46
N SER A 176 -10.81 -28.05 3.85
CA SER A 176 -11.83 -29.08 3.89
C SER A 176 -12.08 -29.41 5.36
N LYS A 177 -13.28 -29.10 5.81
CA LYS A 177 -13.75 -29.60 7.12
C LYS A 177 -13.58 -31.11 7.07
N SER A 178 -12.63 -31.63 7.86
CA SER A 178 -12.52 -33.05 8.07
C SER A 178 -13.82 -33.52 8.71
N ASP A 179 -14.64 -34.22 7.93
CA ASP A 179 -15.75 -34.99 8.41
C ASP A 179 -15.21 -36.00 9.47
N LYS A 180 -15.36 -35.64 10.72
CA LYS A 180 -15.22 -36.62 11.81
C LYS A 180 -16.52 -37.40 11.86
N THR A 181 -16.61 -38.45 11.09
CA THR A 181 -17.56 -39.56 11.35
C THR A 181 -17.12 -40.24 12.64
N PRO A 182 -17.97 -40.37 13.67
CA PRO A 182 -17.63 -41.14 14.83
C PRO A 182 -17.61 -42.64 14.46
N PRO A 183 -16.71 -43.44 15.05
CA PRO A 183 -16.69 -44.89 14.82
C PRO A 183 -17.91 -45.57 15.43
N PRO A 184 -18.27 -46.76 14.93
CA PRO A 184 -19.45 -47.52 15.33
C PRO A 184 -19.38 -48.05 16.77
#